data_9966c15c5b59bbd7834576871e919e0f
#
_entry.id   9966c15c5b59bbd7834576871e919e0f
#
_cell.length_a   1.000
_cell.length_b   1.000
_cell.length_c   1.000
_cell.angle_alpha   90.00
_cell.angle_beta   90.00
_cell.angle_gamma   90.00
#
_symmetry.space_group_name_H-M   'P 1'
#
loop_
_entity.id
_entity.type
_entity.pdbx_description
1 polymer ?
#
loop_
_entity_poly.entity_id
_entity_poly.type
_entity_poly.pdbx_seq_one_letter_code
_entity_poly.pdbx_strand_id
1 'polypeptide(L)'
;LGHPEWATDARFATNQDRYKHLDELCALIESVTSTRSRDYWRGRFDAVGLPSAPEQSTEEMMKDAQTEALGILQQLPDSPFKLMGMPLSFDGDRPPLRRMAPALGEHNNEIFGTEK
;
A
#
# COMPACT_ATOMS: atom_id res chain seq x y z
N LEU A 1 -3.50 -20.70 12.06
CA LEU A 1 -4.92 -20.82 11.73
C LEU A 1 -5.65 -21.88 12.56
N GLY A 2 -4.93 -22.74 13.28
CA GLY A 2 -5.52 -23.80 14.10
C GLY A 2 -5.71 -25.16 13.38
N HIS A 3 -5.12 -25.30 12.20
CA HIS A 3 -5.20 -26.49 11.34
C HIS A 3 -3.80 -27.10 11.09
N PRO A 4 -3.17 -27.73 12.11
CA PRO A 4 -1.83 -28.30 11.94
C PRO A 4 -1.79 -29.44 10.91
N GLU A 5 -2.90 -30.11 10.64
CA GLU A 5 -3.02 -31.16 9.64
C GLU A 5 -2.71 -30.67 8.21
N TRP A 6 -2.92 -29.40 7.89
CA TRP A 6 -2.58 -28.86 6.58
C TRP A 6 -1.07 -28.85 6.29
N ALA A 7 -0.26 -28.76 7.35
CA ALA A 7 1.19 -28.79 7.19
C ALA A 7 1.75 -30.16 6.79
N THR A 8 0.98 -31.22 7.08
CA THR A 8 1.33 -32.63 6.77
C THR A 8 0.56 -33.21 5.59
N ASP A 9 -0.38 -32.44 5.03
CA ASP A 9 -1.15 -32.85 3.85
C ASP A 9 -0.26 -32.92 2.62
N ALA A 10 -0.24 -34.05 1.92
CA ALA A 10 0.58 -34.26 0.75
C ALA A 10 0.33 -33.25 -0.38
N ARG A 11 -0.89 -32.68 -0.45
CA ARG A 11 -1.23 -31.64 -1.41
C ARG A 11 -0.48 -30.32 -1.17
N PHE A 12 0.02 -30.09 0.06
CA PHE A 12 0.63 -28.84 0.49
C PHE A 12 2.06 -28.99 1.02
N ALA A 13 2.63 -30.19 0.96
CA ALA A 13 3.91 -30.52 1.55
C ALA A 13 5.08 -29.73 0.94
N THR A 14 5.11 -29.53 -0.37
CA THR A 14 6.13 -28.75 -1.06
C THR A 14 5.54 -27.48 -1.71
N ASN A 15 6.41 -26.53 -2.07
CA ASN A 15 5.97 -25.36 -2.83
C ASN A 15 5.32 -25.74 -4.16
N GLN A 16 5.85 -26.76 -4.84
CA GLN A 16 5.31 -27.22 -6.11
C GLN A 16 3.92 -27.82 -5.93
N ASP A 17 3.69 -28.59 -4.86
CA ASP A 17 2.39 -29.18 -4.56
C ASP A 17 1.39 -28.10 -4.17
N ARG A 18 1.79 -27.13 -3.33
CA ARG A 18 0.95 -25.96 -3.02
C ARG A 18 0.53 -25.17 -4.26
N TYR A 19 1.44 -25.02 -5.21
CA TYR A 19 1.11 -24.33 -6.46
C TYR A 19 0.11 -25.11 -7.32
N LYS A 20 0.24 -26.46 -7.40
CA LYS A 20 -0.71 -27.32 -8.11
C LYS A 20 -2.12 -27.30 -7.49
N HIS A 21 -2.18 -27.13 -6.16
CA HIS A 21 -3.40 -27.13 -5.37
C HIS A 21 -3.72 -25.75 -4.79
N LEU A 22 -3.32 -24.66 -5.50
CA LEU A 22 -3.42 -23.30 -5.00
C LEU A 22 -4.83 -22.91 -4.64
N ASP A 23 -5.80 -23.18 -5.51
CA ASP A 23 -7.19 -22.81 -5.31
C ASP A 23 -7.80 -23.53 -4.09
N GLU A 24 -7.48 -24.80 -3.91
CA GLU A 24 -7.91 -25.58 -2.74
C GLU A 24 -7.32 -25.01 -1.45
N LEU A 25 -6.03 -24.70 -1.46
CA LEU A 25 -5.34 -24.13 -0.30
C LEU A 25 -5.90 -22.74 0.04
N CYS A 26 -6.10 -21.89 -0.96
CA CYS A 26 -6.70 -20.58 -0.78
C CYS A 26 -8.11 -20.68 -0.18
N ALA A 27 -8.95 -21.57 -0.70
CA ALA A 27 -10.30 -21.78 -0.18
C ALA A 27 -10.29 -22.25 1.30
N LEU A 28 -9.38 -23.16 1.67
CA LEU A 28 -9.21 -23.60 3.05
C LEU A 28 -8.76 -22.45 3.96
N ILE A 29 -7.77 -21.66 3.56
CA ILE A 29 -7.30 -20.50 4.31
C ILE A 29 -8.44 -19.48 4.46
N GLU A 30 -9.13 -19.16 3.38
CA GLU A 30 -10.23 -18.19 3.37
C GLU A 30 -11.40 -18.63 4.26
N SER A 31 -11.73 -19.92 4.29
CA SER A 31 -12.78 -20.46 5.15
C SER A 31 -12.53 -20.19 6.64
N VAL A 32 -11.27 -20.10 7.04
CA VAL A 32 -10.87 -19.78 8.41
C VAL A 32 -10.73 -18.28 8.60
N THR A 33 -10.02 -17.60 7.69
CA THR A 33 -9.72 -16.16 7.84
C THR A 33 -10.97 -15.30 7.75
N SER A 34 -11.98 -15.69 6.99
CA SER A 34 -13.26 -15.00 6.91
C SER A 34 -14.07 -15.02 8.22
N THR A 35 -13.73 -15.88 9.19
CA THR A 35 -14.45 -16.01 10.47
C THR A 35 -14.14 -14.90 11.48
N ARG A 36 -13.10 -14.12 11.26
CA ARG A 36 -12.63 -13.07 12.16
C ARG A 36 -12.22 -11.82 11.40
N SER A 37 -12.10 -10.71 12.13
CA SER A 37 -11.66 -9.45 11.54
C SER A 37 -10.19 -9.48 11.09
N ARG A 38 -9.85 -8.62 10.15
CA ARG A 38 -8.48 -8.36 9.68
C ARG A 38 -7.52 -8.09 10.84
N ASP A 39 -7.92 -7.25 11.79
CA ASP A 39 -7.06 -6.89 12.94
C ASP A 39 -6.83 -8.06 13.90
N TYR A 40 -7.83 -8.93 14.08
CA TYR A 40 -7.65 -10.16 14.85
C TYR A 40 -6.55 -11.04 14.23
N TRP A 41 -6.61 -11.26 12.91
CA TRP A 41 -5.62 -12.10 12.24
C TRP A 41 -4.25 -11.45 12.19
N ARG A 42 -4.17 -10.15 12.00
CA ARG A 42 -2.90 -9.41 12.07
C ARG A 42 -2.21 -9.64 13.40
N GLY A 43 -2.91 -9.44 14.52
CA GLY A 43 -2.33 -9.70 15.84
C GLY A 43 -1.87 -11.14 16.04
N ARG A 44 -2.59 -12.11 15.46
CA ARG A 44 -2.20 -13.53 15.52
C ARG A 44 -0.94 -13.82 14.68
N PHE A 45 -0.83 -13.21 13.52
CA PHE A 45 0.33 -13.38 12.62
C PHE A 45 1.57 -12.69 13.19
N ASP A 46 1.42 -11.49 13.73
CA ASP A 46 2.49 -10.76 14.41
C ASP A 46 3.04 -11.55 15.60
N ALA A 47 2.17 -12.18 16.39
CA ALA A 47 2.57 -12.97 17.56
C ALA A 47 3.45 -14.19 17.23
N VAL A 48 3.39 -14.68 15.98
CA VAL A 48 4.20 -15.81 15.50
C VAL A 48 5.28 -15.38 14.49
N GLY A 49 5.47 -14.08 14.33
CA GLY A 49 6.48 -13.53 13.41
C GLY A 49 6.17 -13.78 11.92
N LEU A 50 4.91 -13.99 11.56
CA LEU A 50 4.49 -14.15 10.18
C LEU A 50 4.30 -12.76 9.55
N PRO A 51 5.11 -12.37 8.54
CA PRO A 51 4.92 -11.10 7.86
C PRO A 51 3.52 -11.01 7.24
N SER A 52 2.79 -9.98 7.61
CA SER A 52 1.47 -9.71 7.07
C SER A 52 1.24 -8.20 6.94
N ALA A 53 0.48 -7.80 5.93
CA ALA A 53 0.05 -6.43 5.77
C ALA A 53 -1.46 -6.40 5.47
N PRO A 54 -2.20 -5.45 6.04
CA PRO A 54 -3.60 -5.27 5.72
C PRO A 54 -3.74 -4.72 4.30
N GLU A 55 -4.70 -5.23 3.55
CA GLU A 55 -5.18 -4.53 2.38
C GLU A 55 -6.00 -3.32 2.85
N GLN A 56 -5.62 -2.14 2.39
CA GLN A 56 -6.23 -0.88 2.79
C GLN A 56 -6.91 -0.21 1.61
N SER A 57 -8.07 0.38 1.85
CA SER A 57 -8.65 1.35 0.92
C SER A 57 -7.80 2.62 0.87
N THR A 58 -7.97 3.44 -0.16
CA THR A 58 -7.28 4.74 -0.25
C THR A 58 -7.57 5.62 0.97
N GLU A 59 -8.80 5.60 1.48
CA GLU A 59 -9.18 6.37 2.66
C GLU A 59 -8.47 5.87 3.93
N GLU A 60 -8.35 4.56 4.11
CA GLU A 60 -7.61 3.96 5.23
C GLU A 60 -6.12 4.29 5.13
N MET A 61 -5.53 4.16 3.95
CA MET A 61 -4.12 4.50 3.70
C MET A 61 -3.83 5.98 4.02
N MET A 62 -4.72 6.90 3.66
CA MET A 62 -4.55 8.33 3.96
C MET A 62 -4.58 8.65 5.45
N LYS A 63 -5.20 7.79 6.27
CA LYS A 63 -5.28 7.92 7.73
C LYS A 63 -4.28 7.04 8.48
N ASP A 64 -3.50 6.25 7.75
CA ASP A 64 -2.53 5.32 8.33
C ASP A 64 -1.36 6.09 8.98
N ALA A 65 -0.99 5.69 10.21
CA ALA A 65 0.07 6.33 10.97
C ALA A 65 1.43 6.31 10.24
N GLN A 66 1.71 5.27 9.45
CA GLN A 66 2.93 5.20 8.64
C GLN A 66 2.90 6.20 7.49
N THR A 67 1.75 6.38 6.86
CA THR A 67 1.56 7.40 5.80
C THR A 67 1.80 8.81 6.35
N GLU A 68 1.29 9.08 7.55
CA GLU A 68 1.53 10.35 8.25
C GLU A 68 3.02 10.53 8.62
N ALA A 69 3.63 9.51 9.22
CA ALA A 69 5.04 9.55 9.63
C ALA A 69 5.99 9.73 8.44
N LEU A 70 5.66 9.18 7.28
CA LEU A 70 6.42 9.36 6.04
C LEU A 70 6.29 10.78 5.45
N GLY A 71 5.29 11.57 5.86
CA GLY A 71 5.02 12.88 5.28
C GLY A 71 4.79 12.84 3.77
N ILE A 72 4.27 11.73 3.25
CA ILE A 72 4.13 11.53 1.80
C ILE A 72 2.95 12.30 1.21
N LEU A 73 1.94 12.59 2.03
CA LEU A 73 0.80 13.42 1.63
C LEU A 73 1.13 14.89 1.85
N GLN A 74 1.36 15.60 0.77
CA GLN A 74 1.71 17.01 0.78
C GLN A 74 0.51 17.88 0.41
N GLN A 75 0.36 19.00 1.14
CA GLN A 75 -0.67 20.00 0.84
C GLN A 75 -0.29 20.75 -0.43
N LEU A 76 -1.23 20.83 -1.36
CA LEU A 76 -1.08 21.64 -2.56
C LEU A 76 -1.24 23.13 -2.20
N PRO A 77 -0.37 24.02 -2.72
CA PRO A 77 -0.57 25.47 -2.54
C PRO A 77 -1.96 25.91 -3.03
N ASP A 78 -2.63 26.73 -2.26
CA ASP A 78 -3.93 27.33 -2.59
C ASP A 78 -5.04 26.33 -2.99
N SER A 79 -4.97 25.10 -2.48
CA SER A 79 -5.93 24.03 -2.79
C SER A 79 -6.34 23.29 -1.52
N PRO A 80 -7.57 22.82 -1.41
CA PRO A 80 -8.00 21.95 -0.31
C PRO A 80 -7.43 20.51 -0.46
N PHE A 81 -6.84 20.18 -1.60
CA PHE A 81 -6.38 18.84 -1.90
C PHE A 81 -4.96 18.58 -1.42
N LYS A 82 -4.73 17.36 -0.95
CA LYS A 82 -3.41 16.79 -0.73
C LYS A 82 -3.05 15.90 -1.91
N LEU A 83 -1.81 15.94 -2.32
CA LEU A 83 -1.26 15.03 -3.32
C LEU A 83 -0.16 14.17 -2.70
N MET A 84 0.03 13.00 -3.29
CA MET A 84 1.17 12.16 -2.97
C MET A 84 2.43 12.85 -3.47
N GLY A 85 3.35 13.16 -2.56
CA GLY A 85 4.66 13.71 -2.87
C GLY A 85 5.56 12.68 -3.55
N MET A 86 6.74 13.10 -3.96
CA MET A 86 7.74 12.20 -4.56
C MET A 86 8.11 11.09 -3.56
N PRO A 87 8.27 9.82 -4.01
CA PRO A 87 8.67 8.71 -3.15
C PRO A 87 10.18 8.73 -2.81
N LEU A 88 10.83 9.86 -3.01
CA LEU A 88 12.25 10.09 -2.79
C LEU A 88 12.45 11.18 -1.74
N SER A 89 13.52 11.04 -0.96
CA SER A 89 14.04 12.07 -0.07
C SER A 89 15.52 12.29 -0.34
N PHE A 90 16.00 13.51 -0.14
CA PHE A 90 17.41 13.90 -0.26
C PHE A 90 17.86 14.42 1.11
N ASP A 91 18.89 13.81 1.68
CA ASP A 91 19.39 14.12 3.03
C ASP A 91 18.30 14.09 4.13
N GLY A 92 17.30 13.23 3.96
CA GLY A 92 16.16 13.11 4.87
C GLY A 92 14.96 13.99 4.50
N ASP A 93 15.12 14.95 3.62
CA ASP A 93 14.07 15.88 3.21
C ASP A 93 13.39 15.45 1.91
N ARG A 94 12.06 15.51 1.89
CA ARG A 94 11.26 15.28 0.70
C ARG A 94 11.05 16.58 -0.07
N PRO A 95 11.29 16.62 -1.39
CA PRO A 95 11.00 17.80 -2.19
C PRO A 95 9.54 18.25 -2.02
N PRO A 96 9.29 19.53 -1.70
CA PRO A 96 7.93 20.03 -1.54
C PRO A 96 7.23 20.22 -2.89
N LEU A 97 5.91 20.16 -2.87
CA LEU A 97 5.08 20.61 -3.99
C LEU A 97 5.15 22.14 -4.05
N ARG A 98 5.72 22.67 -5.13
CA ARG A 98 6.00 24.11 -5.25
C ARG A 98 4.96 24.87 -6.06
N ARG A 99 4.28 24.18 -6.98
CA ARG A 99 3.35 24.81 -7.94
C ARG A 99 2.15 23.92 -8.15
N MET A 100 1.05 24.54 -8.52
CA MET A 100 -0.12 23.85 -9.08
C MET A 100 0.21 23.31 -10.48
N ALA A 101 -0.64 22.41 -10.97
CA ALA A 101 -0.61 22.04 -12.38
C ALA A 101 -0.86 23.29 -13.24
N PRO A 102 -0.03 23.54 -14.27
CA PRO A 102 -0.17 24.75 -15.09
C PRO A 102 -1.44 24.71 -15.93
N ALA A 103 -2.00 25.88 -16.19
CA ALA A 103 -3.02 26.03 -17.23
C ALA A 103 -2.41 25.83 -18.62
N LEU A 104 -3.25 25.56 -19.60
CA LEU A 104 -2.79 25.39 -20.98
C LEU A 104 -2.07 26.65 -21.46
N GLY A 105 -0.79 26.52 -21.84
CA GLY A 105 0.03 27.61 -22.34
C GLY A 105 0.58 28.58 -21.28
N GLU A 106 0.34 28.34 -19.98
CA GLU A 106 0.73 29.25 -18.89
C GLU A 106 2.20 29.66 -18.94
N HIS A 107 3.09 28.75 -19.32
CA HIS A 107 4.54 29.01 -19.37
C HIS A 107 5.10 29.20 -20.77
N ASN A 108 4.25 29.33 -21.82
CA ASN A 108 4.74 29.47 -23.19
C ASN A 108 5.65 30.69 -23.36
N ASN A 109 5.28 31.82 -22.79
CA ASN A 109 6.07 33.04 -22.88
C ASN A 109 7.40 32.93 -22.13
N GLU A 110 7.44 32.18 -21.03
CA GLU A 110 8.66 31.93 -20.24
C GLU A 110 9.64 31.01 -21.01
N ILE A 111 9.11 29.99 -21.70
CA ILE A 111 9.91 28.95 -22.35
C ILE A 111 10.31 29.34 -23.78
N PHE A 112 9.38 29.90 -24.54
CA PHE A 112 9.57 30.19 -25.96
C PHE A 112 9.84 31.69 -26.25
N GLY A 113 9.69 32.53 -25.24
CA GLY A 113 9.71 33.99 -25.41
C GLY A 113 8.41 34.53 -25.98
N THR A 114 8.19 35.82 -25.84
CA THR A 114 7.09 36.50 -26.52
C THR A 114 7.41 36.56 -28.02
N GLU A 115 6.60 35.93 -28.85
CA GLU A 115 6.64 36.26 -30.28
C GLU A 115 6.46 37.77 -30.45
N LYS A 116 7.40 38.39 -31.21
CA LYS A 116 7.33 39.83 -31.56
C LYS A 116 6.35 40.01 -32.68
#